data_73c2df168708bff8ea267072b91ae415
#
_entry.id   73c2df168708bff8ea267072b91ae415
#
_cell.length_a   1.000
_cell.length_b   1.000
_cell.length_c   1.000
_cell.angle_alpha   90.00
_cell.angle_beta   90.00
_cell.angle_gamma   90.00
#
_symmetry.space_group_name_H-M   'P 1'
#
loop_
_entity.id
_entity.type
_entity.pdbx_description
1 polymer ?
#
loop_
_entity_poly.entity_id
_entity_poly.type
_entity_poly.pdbx_seq_one_letter_code
_entity_poly.pdbx_strand_id
1 'polypeptide(L)'
;MKHKIAIFATIMATSAFALFAQNNLPSQRRPAAQVPQVQPSTLPAAKGSTCMTPEEVRLVDAINNYRRSKGLPAIRPGVSLTRVAQVHAADLTQNQPARGACNMHSWSSKGSWTPCCYTSDHRQAACMWKKPAELSTYKSNGFEISAGSSGGRIDAATALRVWQGSSGHNAVIINAGMWPQPWGTFGVGIYGGYAVAWFGQQADTAGTATPCK
;
A
#
# COMPACT_ATOMS: atom_id res chain seq x y z
N MET A 1 5.33 -39.83 58.14
CA MET A 1 4.67 -39.09 59.25
C MET A 1 5.61 -37.98 59.70
N LYS A 2 5.33 -36.74 59.41
CA LYS A 2 5.75 -35.53 60.14
C LYS A 2 5.11 -34.35 59.43
N HIS A 3 4.03 -33.83 60.02
CA HIS A 3 3.33 -32.61 59.66
C HIS A 3 4.21 -31.41 60.03
N LYS A 4 4.36 -30.44 59.08
CA LYS A 4 4.83 -29.09 59.40
C LYS A 4 3.71 -28.07 59.15
N ILE A 5 3.24 -27.50 60.23
CA ILE A 5 2.29 -26.41 60.32
C ILE A 5 3.02 -25.12 59.96
N ALA A 6 2.54 -24.39 58.96
CA ALA A 6 3.00 -23.04 58.64
C ALA A 6 2.04 -22.00 59.23
N ILE A 7 2.59 -21.13 60.06
CA ILE A 7 1.91 -20.03 60.76
C ILE A 7 1.82 -18.85 59.82
N PHE A 8 0.60 -18.36 59.57
CA PHE A 8 0.34 -17.07 58.86
C PHE A 8 0.46 -15.92 59.84
N ALA A 9 1.40 -15.01 59.61
CA ALA A 9 1.48 -13.72 60.29
C ALA A 9 0.79 -12.66 59.48
N THR A 10 -0.31 -12.14 59.99
CA THR A 10 -1.09 -11.02 59.44
C THR A 10 -0.45 -9.70 59.89
N ILE A 11 0.09 -8.93 58.93
CA ILE A 11 0.56 -7.56 59.18
C ILE A 11 -0.53 -6.60 58.75
N MET A 12 -1.15 -5.92 59.72
CA MET A 12 -2.02 -4.77 59.48
C MET A 12 -1.16 -3.54 59.19
N ALA A 13 -1.28 -2.98 57.98
CA ALA A 13 -0.72 -1.67 57.63
C ALA A 13 -1.81 -0.60 57.73
N THR A 14 -1.62 0.31 58.66
CA THR A 14 -2.46 1.50 58.85
C THR A 14 -2.17 2.54 57.78
N SER A 15 -3.18 2.85 56.96
CA SER A 15 -3.10 3.89 55.92
C SER A 15 -3.34 5.27 56.53
N ALA A 16 -2.32 6.13 56.51
CA ALA A 16 -2.46 7.56 56.80
C ALA A 16 -2.97 8.27 55.53
N PHE A 17 -4.17 8.87 55.62
CA PHE A 17 -4.72 9.75 54.59
C PHE A 17 -3.98 11.10 54.61
N ALA A 18 -3.17 11.39 53.61
CA ALA A 18 -2.66 12.73 53.34
C ALA A 18 -3.64 13.44 52.40
N LEU A 19 -4.33 14.49 52.88
CA LEU A 19 -5.09 15.41 52.03
C LEU A 19 -4.12 16.24 51.20
N PHE A 20 -4.04 16.00 49.91
CA PHE A 20 -3.42 16.93 48.99
C PHE A 20 -4.46 17.91 48.46
N ALA A 21 -4.29 19.18 48.77
CA ALA A 21 -5.04 20.28 48.20
C ALA A 21 -4.80 20.31 46.66
N GLN A 22 -5.87 20.13 45.89
CA GLN A 22 -5.82 20.29 44.44
C GLN A 22 -5.81 21.79 44.10
N ASN A 23 -4.66 22.29 43.68
CA ASN A 23 -4.55 23.58 43.02
C ASN A 23 -5.13 23.48 41.61
N ASN A 24 -6.34 23.99 41.42
CA ASN A 24 -6.96 24.19 40.12
C ASN A 24 -6.21 25.28 39.31
N LEU A 25 -5.23 24.91 38.53
CA LEU A 25 -4.70 25.76 37.48
C LEU A 25 -5.60 25.60 36.23
N PRO A 26 -6.04 26.70 35.60
CA PRO A 26 -6.82 26.60 34.37
C PRO A 26 -5.95 26.00 33.25
N SER A 27 -6.32 24.82 32.80
CA SER A 27 -5.71 24.17 31.61
C SER A 27 -5.97 25.04 30.40
N GLN A 28 -4.97 25.80 29.96
CA GLN A 28 -4.96 26.43 28.65
C GLN A 28 -4.84 25.31 27.59
N ARG A 29 -5.96 24.88 27.04
CA ARG A 29 -5.98 24.04 25.86
C ARG A 29 -5.33 24.83 24.72
N ARG A 30 -4.10 24.48 24.34
CA ARG A 30 -3.53 24.88 23.08
C ARG A 30 -4.49 24.46 21.96
N PRO A 31 -4.86 25.36 21.02
CA PRO A 31 -5.59 24.95 19.84
C PRO A 31 -4.80 23.84 19.13
N ALA A 32 -5.44 22.71 18.88
CA ALA A 32 -4.86 21.65 18.05
C ALA A 32 -4.48 22.28 16.71
N ALA A 33 -3.20 22.18 16.33
CA ALA A 33 -2.76 22.62 15.02
C ALA A 33 -3.64 21.92 13.98
N GLN A 34 -4.38 22.70 13.21
CA GLN A 34 -5.17 22.19 12.10
C GLN A 34 -4.19 21.54 11.11
N VAL A 35 -4.21 20.22 11.08
CA VAL A 35 -3.54 19.45 10.00
C VAL A 35 -4.17 19.93 8.70
N PRO A 36 -3.38 20.40 7.72
CA PRO A 36 -3.91 20.82 6.43
C PRO A 36 -4.76 19.69 5.86
N GLN A 37 -6.05 19.90 5.68
CA GLN A 37 -6.91 18.97 4.96
C GLN A 37 -6.45 19.02 3.50
N VAL A 38 -5.67 18.02 3.09
CA VAL A 38 -5.40 17.77 1.68
C VAL A 38 -6.72 17.35 1.07
N GLN A 39 -7.30 18.23 0.25
CA GLN A 39 -8.48 17.93 -0.55
C GLN A 39 -8.25 16.61 -1.29
N PRO A 40 -9.24 15.71 -1.37
CA PRO A 40 -9.13 14.52 -2.19
C PRO A 40 -8.88 14.99 -3.62
N SER A 41 -7.69 14.66 -4.14
CA SER A 41 -7.37 14.86 -5.54
C SER A 41 -8.42 14.12 -6.34
N THR A 42 -9.21 14.85 -7.13
CA THR A 42 -10.14 14.25 -8.08
C THR A 42 -9.36 13.24 -8.93
N LEU A 43 -9.88 12.01 -9.03
CA LEU A 43 -9.34 10.99 -9.92
C LEU A 43 -9.04 11.63 -11.28
N PRO A 44 -7.88 11.38 -11.90
CA PRO A 44 -7.63 11.80 -13.26
C PRO A 44 -8.76 11.27 -14.14
N ALA A 45 -9.49 12.17 -14.77
CA ALA A 45 -10.59 11.81 -15.65
C ALA A 45 -10.13 10.76 -16.67
N ALA A 46 -11.02 9.85 -17.05
CA ALA A 46 -10.76 8.68 -17.89
C ALA A 46 -10.16 8.98 -19.29
N LYS A 47 -9.84 10.23 -19.63
CA LYS A 47 -9.26 10.68 -20.91
C LYS A 47 -8.11 11.69 -20.77
N GLY A 48 -7.52 11.89 -19.57
CA GLY A 48 -6.34 12.73 -19.40
C GLY A 48 -5.04 11.97 -19.59
N SER A 49 -3.98 12.65 -19.97
CA SER A 49 -2.63 12.04 -20.00
C SER A 49 -2.29 11.49 -18.62
N THR A 50 -1.93 10.22 -18.55
CA THR A 50 -1.47 9.60 -17.31
C THR A 50 -0.09 10.14 -16.99
N CYS A 51 0.01 10.95 -15.93
CA CYS A 51 1.29 11.43 -15.41
C CYS A 51 1.46 10.96 -13.95
N MET A 52 2.70 10.95 -13.49
CA MET A 52 3.04 10.52 -12.14
C MET A 52 3.09 11.71 -11.17
N THR A 53 2.44 11.58 -10.02
CA THR A 53 2.61 12.52 -8.91
C THR A 53 4.06 12.52 -8.42
N PRO A 54 4.53 13.56 -7.69
CA PRO A 54 5.86 13.56 -7.11
C PRO A 54 6.15 12.35 -6.22
N GLU A 55 5.12 11.82 -5.54
CA GLU A 55 5.29 10.62 -4.69
C GLU A 55 5.42 9.34 -5.53
N GLU A 56 4.69 9.23 -6.63
CA GLU A 56 4.83 8.10 -7.56
C GLU A 56 6.19 8.12 -8.27
N VAL A 57 6.72 9.29 -8.60
CA VAL A 57 8.09 9.43 -9.12
C VAL A 57 9.11 8.92 -8.10
N ARG A 58 8.97 9.33 -6.83
CA ARG A 58 9.83 8.81 -5.74
C ARG A 58 9.74 7.30 -5.60
N LEU A 59 8.55 6.71 -5.77
CA LEU A 59 8.36 5.26 -5.70
C LEU A 59 9.03 4.54 -6.88
N VAL A 60 8.90 5.07 -8.10
CA VAL A 60 9.62 4.55 -9.29
C VAL A 60 11.12 4.55 -9.06
N ASP A 61 11.66 5.67 -8.57
CA ASP A 61 13.09 5.81 -8.29
C ASP A 61 13.55 4.85 -7.19
N ALA A 62 12.77 4.71 -6.13
CA ALA A 62 13.08 3.83 -5.01
C ALA A 62 13.12 2.35 -5.44
N ILE A 63 12.12 1.89 -6.22
CA ILE A 63 12.10 0.54 -6.79
C ILE A 63 13.31 0.30 -7.70
N ASN A 64 13.61 1.24 -8.59
CA ASN A 64 14.72 1.11 -9.52
C ASN A 64 16.10 1.20 -8.83
N ASN A 65 16.25 2.02 -7.78
CA ASN A 65 17.45 2.03 -6.93
C ASN A 65 17.63 0.69 -6.22
N TYR A 66 16.55 0.13 -5.68
CA TYR A 66 16.60 -1.17 -5.05
C TYR A 66 16.97 -2.28 -6.05
N ARG A 67 16.40 -2.28 -7.25
CA ARG A 67 16.78 -3.23 -8.31
C ARG A 67 18.27 -3.11 -8.66
N ARG A 68 18.79 -1.89 -8.84
CA ARG A 68 20.22 -1.66 -9.08
C ARG A 68 21.10 -2.20 -7.96
N SER A 69 20.70 -2.04 -6.71
CA SER A 69 21.43 -2.62 -5.57
C SER A 69 21.48 -4.15 -5.58
N LYS A 70 20.59 -4.79 -6.35
CA LYS A 70 20.57 -6.24 -6.60
C LYS A 70 21.24 -6.65 -7.92
N GLY A 71 21.93 -5.74 -8.59
CA GLY A 71 22.56 -6.00 -9.88
C GLY A 71 21.60 -6.09 -11.07
N LEU A 72 20.34 -5.63 -10.90
CA LEU A 72 19.30 -5.70 -11.93
C LEU A 72 19.15 -4.37 -12.65
N PRO A 73 18.80 -4.37 -13.97
CA PRO A 73 18.54 -3.16 -14.69
C PRO A 73 17.29 -2.44 -14.15
N ALA A 74 17.29 -1.11 -14.30
CA ALA A 74 16.09 -0.31 -14.07
C ALA A 74 15.00 -0.67 -15.09
N ILE A 75 13.74 -0.56 -14.68
CA ILE A 75 12.57 -0.75 -15.54
C ILE A 75 11.99 0.63 -15.85
N ARG A 76 11.53 0.84 -17.08
CA ARG A 76 10.85 2.09 -17.47
C ARG A 76 9.39 2.06 -16.99
N PRO A 77 8.89 3.14 -16.36
CA PRO A 77 7.48 3.24 -16.02
C PRO A 77 6.65 3.44 -17.30
N GLY A 78 5.70 2.55 -17.55
CA GLY A 78 4.79 2.62 -18.70
C GLY A 78 3.52 3.39 -18.38
N VAL A 79 3.00 4.13 -19.36
CA VAL A 79 1.73 4.90 -19.25
C VAL A 79 0.57 3.98 -18.87
N SER A 80 0.44 2.84 -19.55
CA SER A 80 -0.67 1.90 -19.34
C SER A 80 -0.68 1.33 -17.93
N LEU A 81 0.45 0.80 -17.46
CA LEU A 81 0.52 0.17 -16.14
C LEU A 81 0.45 1.21 -15.01
N THR A 82 0.98 2.42 -15.21
CA THR A 82 0.81 3.53 -14.26
C THR A 82 -0.66 3.88 -14.10
N ARG A 83 -1.40 3.97 -15.21
CA ARG A 83 -2.85 4.21 -15.16
C ARG A 83 -3.58 3.12 -14.35
N VAL A 84 -3.30 1.85 -14.64
CA VAL A 84 -3.94 0.72 -13.93
C VAL A 84 -3.65 0.79 -12.43
N ALA A 85 -2.39 1.07 -12.05
CA ALA A 85 -1.98 1.20 -10.66
C ALA A 85 -2.68 2.38 -9.94
N GLN A 86 -2.77 3.55 -10.59
CA GLN A 86 -3.46 4.73 -10.05
C GLN A 86 -4.95 4.47 -9.86
N VAL A 87 -5.61 3.86 -10.84
CA VAL A 87 -7.03 3.50 -10.76
C VAL A 87 -7.27 2.50 -9.63
N HIS A 88 -6.40 1.50 -9.48
CA HIS A 88 -6.56 0.53 -8.41
C HIS A 88 -6.31 1.12 -7.01
N ALA A 89 -5.26 1.94 -6.83
CA ALA A 89 -5.02 2.62 -5.56
C ALA A 89 -6.21 3.49 -5.14
N ALA A 90 -6.86 4.13 -6.10
CA ALA A 90 -8.06 4.91 -5.85
C ALA A 90 -9.28 4.03 -5.52
N ASP A 91 -9.49 2.91 -6.22
CA ASP A 91 -10.55 1.95 -5.92
C ASP A 91 -10.40 1.37 -4.52
N LEU A 92 -9.19 0.96 -4.14
CA LEU A 92 -8.88 0.47 -2.80
C LEU A 92 -9.21 1.50 -1.71
N THR A 93 -8.88 2.76 -1.95
CA THR A 93 -9.12 3.85 -0.99
C THR A 93 -10.60 4.21 -0.88
N GLN A 94 -11.27 4.39 -2.01
CA GLN A 94 -12.63 4.96 -2.05
C GLN A 94 -13.71 3.90 -1.85
N ASN A 95 -13.52 2.72 -2.41
CA ASN A 95 -14.55 1.68 -2.48
C ASN A 95 -14.23 0.47 -1.59
N GLN A 96 -13.00 0.35 -1.09
CA GLN A 96 -12.55 -0.66 -0.12
C GLN A 96 -12.97 -2.09 -0.51
N PRO A 97 -12.60 -2.59 -1.72
CA PRO A 97 -12.96 -3.94 -2.15
C PRO A 97 -12.29 -5.05 -1.32
N ALA A 98 -11.21 -4.73 -0.60
CA ALA A 98 -10.48 -5.67 0.25
C ALA A 98 -11.20 -5.88 1.59
N ARG A 99 -12.33 -6.62 1.56
CA ARG A 99 -13.15 -6.92 2.75
C ARG A 99 -13.46 -8.40 2.85
N GLY A 100 -13.60 -8.90 4.08
CA GLY A 100 -13.90 -10.31 4.35
C GLY A 100 -12.77 -11.21 3.83
N ALA A 101 -13.09 -12.12 2.92
CA ALA A 101 -12.11 -13.01 2.28
C ALA A 101 -11.31 -12.35 1.15
N CYS A 102 -11.75 -11.18 0.67
CA CYS A 102 -11.13 -10.45 -0.44
C CYS A 102 -9.91 -9.67 0.05
N ASN A 103 -8.77 -9.83 -0.61
CA ASN A 103 -7.53 -9.10 -0.28
C ASN A 103 -7.33 -7.86 -1.17
N MET A 104 -6.18 -7.19 -1.05
CA MET A 104 -5.86 -5.93 -1.76
C MET A 104 -5.70 -6.07 -3.28
N HIS A 105 -5.76 -7.27 -3.85
CA HIS A 105 -5.82 -7.47 -5.31
C HIS A 105 -7.26 -7.49 -5.85
N SER A 106 -8.24 -7.24 -4.99
CA SER A 106 -9.67 -7.22 -5.33
C SER A 106 -10.07 -5.89 -5.93
N TRP A 107 -11.08 -5.92 -6.81
CA TRP A 107 -11.64 -4.75 -7.48
C TRP A 107 -13.12 -4.62 -7.17
N SER A 108 -13.57 -3.41 -6.85
CA SER A 108 -14.97 -3.11 -6.56
C SER A 108 -15.84 -3.18 -7.82
N SER A 109 -17.16 -3.09 -7.64
CA SER A 109 -18.13 -2.91 -8.73
C SER A 109 -18.44 -1.44 -9.04
N LYS A 110 -17.56 -0.49 -8.62
CA LYS A 110 -17.82 0.96 -8.67
C LYS A 110 -17.10 1.69 -9.80
N GLY A 111 -16.49 0.96 -10.73
CA GLY A 111 -15.81 1.54 -11.88
C GLY A 111 -16.12 0.82 -13.18
N SER A 112 -15.50 1.30 -14.27
CA SER A 112 -15.64 0.71 -15.62
C SER A 112 -14.68 -0.47 -15.82
N TRP A 113 -14.75 -1.44 -14.92
CA TRP A 113 -13.97 -2.68 -14.94
C TRP A 113 -14.78 -3.85 -14.40
N THR A 114 -14.34 -5.06 -14.69
CA THR A 114 -14.93 -6.27 -14.14
C THR A 114 -14.57 -6.38 -12.66
N PRO A 115 -15.54 -6.41 -11.72
CA PRO A 115 -15.25 -6.59 -10.31
C PRO A 115 -14.74 -8.01 -10.04
N CYS A 116 -13.89 -8.15 -9.03
CA CYS A 116 -13.52 -9.45 -8.50
C CYS A 116 -13.07 -9.40 -7.04
N CYS A 117 -13.37 -10.49 -6.32
CA CYS A 117 -12.84 -10.77 -5.00
C CYS A 117 -11.62 -11.70 -5.15
N TYR A 118 -10.42 -11.16 -4.97
CA TYR A 118 -9.20 -11.95 -5.00
C TYR A 118 -8.94 -12.52 -3.61
N THR A 119 -8.83 -13.84 -3.52
CA THR A 119 -8.65 -14.56 -2.25
C THR A 119 -7.22 -15.11 -2.11
N SER A 120 -6.83 -15.48 -0.90
CA SER A 120 -5.46 -15.95 -0.59
C SER A 120 -5.09 -17.28 -1.28
N ASP A 121 -6.08 -18.03 -1.79
CA ASP A 121 -5.87 -19.26 -2.55
C ASP A 121 -5.52 -19.02 -4.03
N HIS A 122 -5.46 -17.76 -4.46
CA HIS A 122 -5.11 -17.30 -5.81
C HIS A 122 -6.00 -17.82 -6.95
N ARG A 123 -7.18 -18.40 -6.67
CA ARG A 123 -8.08 -18.90 -7.72
C ARG A 123 -8.56 -17.82 -8.67
N GLN A 124 -8.57 -16.56 -8.22
CA GLN A 124 -8.97 -15.39 -9.02
C GLN A 124 -7.80 -14.69 -9.72
N ALA A 125 -6.63 -15.32 -9.80
CA ALA A 125 -5.43 -14.70 -10.36
C ALA A 125 -5.64 -14.14 -11.78
N ALA A 126 -6.45 -14.81 -12.61
CA ALA A 126 -6.79 -14.32 -13.94
C ALA A 126 -7.53 -12.97 -13.94
N CYS A 127 -8.30 -12.66 -12.90
CA CYS A 127 -8.95 -11.36 -12.74
C CYS A 127 -7.92 -10.24 -12.61
N MET A 128 -6.91 -10.42 -11.76
CA MET A 128 -5.80 -9.48 -11.61
C MET A 128 -5.00 -9.37 -12.91
N TRP A 129 -4.53 -10.50 -13.47
CA TRP A 129 -3.64 -10.50 -14.64
C TRP A 129 -4.23 -9.78 -15.87
N LYS A 130 -5.55 -9.80 -16.03
CA LYS A 130 -6.24 -9.20 -17.19
C LYS A 130 -6.54 -7.71 -17.03
N LYS A 131 -6.38 -7.13 -15.85
CA LYS A 131 -6.70 -5.70 -15.61
C LYS A 131 -5.95 -4.74 -16.52
N PRO A 132 -4.66 -4.91 -16.83
CA PRO A 132 -4.00 -4.05 -17.80
C PRO A 132 -4.67 -4.04 -19.18
N ALA A 133 -5.04 -5.21 -19.70
CA ALA A 133 -5.71 -5.32 -20.99
C ALA A 133 -7.14 -4.76 -20.98
N GLU A 134 -7.82 -4.81 -19.82
CA GLU A 134 -9.17 -4.26 -19.62
C GLU A 134 -9.15 -2.73 -19.54
N LEU A 135 -8.18 -2.15 -18.83
CA LEU A 135 -8.17 -0.73 -18.45
C LEU A 135 -7.23 0.15 -19.27
N SER A 136 -6.43 -0.45 -20.16
CA SER A 136 -5.42 0.27 -20.94
C SER A 136 -5.17 -0.35 -22.30
N THR A 137 -4.17 0.17 -23.02
CA THR A 137 -3.69 -0.37 -24.29
C THR A 137 -2.69 -1.52 -24.12
N TYR A 138 -2.27 -1.84 -22.89
CA TYR A 138 -1.37 -2.96 -22.60
C TYR A 138 -2.11 -4.29 -22.69
N LYS A 139 -1.85 -5.08 -23.76
CA LYS A 139 -2.64 -6.28 -24.09
C LYS A 139 -2.12 -7.59 -23.49
N SER A 140 -1.01 -7.53 -22.74
CA SER A 140 -0.47 -8.69 -22.03
C SER A 140 -0.92 -8.75 -20.58
N ASN A 141 -0.64 -9.86 -19.90
CA ASN A 141 -0.88 -9.99 -18.48
C ASN A 141 -0.03 -9.00 -17.68
N GLY A 142 -0.60 -8.50 -16.58
CA GLY A 142 0.14 -7.76 -15.58
C GLY A 142 0.10 -8.45 -14.23
N PHE A 143 1.09 -8.15 -13.41
CA PHE A 143 1.29 -8.76 -12.10
C PHE A 143 1.42 -7.65 -11.06
N GLU A 144 0.64 -7.76 -10.00
CA GLU A 144 0.47 -6.69 -9.03
C GLU A 144 1.12 -7.01 -7.69
N ILE A 145 1.70 -5.99 -7.07
CA ILE A 145 2.00 -5.93 -5.65
C ILE A 145 1.31 -4.72 -5.03
N SER A 146 0.73 -4.90 -3.86
CA SER A 146 -0.03 -3.86 -3.15
C SER A 146 0.47 -3.70 -1.73
N ALA A 147 0.39 -2.48 -1.21
CA ALA A 147 0.66 -2.15 0.19
C ALA A 147 -0.43 -1.22 0.71
N GLY A 148 -0.82 -1.42 1.97
CA GLY A 148 -1.79 -0.59 2.67
C GLY A 148 -1.24 -0.07 4.00
N SER A 149 -1.72 1.09 4.44
CA SER A 149 -1.40 1.69 5.73
C SER A 149 -2.67 1.95 6.52
N SER A 150 -2.72 1.48 7.75
CA SER A 150 -3.82 1.75 8.69
C SER A 150 -3.95 3.23 9.08
N GLY A 151 -2.88 4.02 8.86
CA GLY A 151 -2.88 5.46 9.10
C GLY A 151 -3.56 6.28 7.99
N GLY A 152 -4.16 5.66 6.97
CA GLY A 152 -4.86 6.33 5.88
C GLY A 152 -3.97 7.06 4.87
N ARG A 153 -2.66 7.00 5.03
CA ARG A 153 -1.65 7.54 4.10
C ARG A 153 -0.47 6.59 4.01
N ILE A 154 0.10 6.47 2.81
CA ILE A 154 1.32 5.71 2.56
C ILE A 154 2.24 6.53 1.66
N ASP A 155 3.54 6.52 1.94
CA ASP A 155 4.56 7.13 1.10
C ASP A 155 5.40 6.08 0.36
N ALA A 156 6.19 6.53 -0.60
CA ALA A 156 7.03 5.69 -1.44
C ALA A 156 8.02 4.82 -0.64
N ALA A 157 8.64 5.40 0.40
CA ALA A 157 9.62 4.70 1.22
C ALA A 157 8.95 3.60 2.05
N THR A 158 7.77 3.87 2.60
CA THR A 158 6.98 2.91 3.36
C THR A 158 6.49 1.78 2.47
N ALA A 159 5.95 2.10 1.28
CA ALA A 159 5.50 1.09 0.31
C ALA A 159 6.64 0.13 -0.06
N LEU A 160 7.80 0.65 -0.45
CA LEU A 160 8.95 -0.19 -0.77
C LEU A 160 9.39 -1.05 0.42
N ARG A 161 9.46 -0.49 1.63
CA ARG A 161 9.84 -1.25 2.84
C ARG A 161 8.87 -2.40 3.13
N VAL A 162 7.56 -2.17 2.99
CA VAL A 162 6.53 -3.22 3.13
C VAL A 162 6.75 -4.34 2.11
N TRP A 163 7.00 -3.99 0.85
CA TRP A 163 7.25 -4.99 -0.20
C TRP A 163 8.56 -5.74 -0.01
N GLN A 164 9.62 -5.07 0.44
CA GLN A 164 10.89 -5.73 0.78
C GLN A 164 10.75 -6.73 1.94
N GLY A 165 9.90 -6.45 2.91
CA GLY A 165 9.61 -7.32 4.04
C GLY A 165 8.73 -8.53 3.71
N SER A 166 8.11 -8.57 2.53
CA SER A 166 7.30 -9.68 2.04
C SER A 166 8.07 -10.47 0.98
N SER A 167 8.36 -11.75 1.24
CA SER A 167 9.12 -12.59 0.31
C SER A 167 8.48 -12.66 -1.09
N GLY A 168 7.14 -12.74 -1.17
CA GLY A 168 6.41 -12.78 -2.44
C GLY A 168 6.51 -11.45 -3.21
N HIS A 169 6.25 -10.32 -2.55
CA HIS A 169 6.34 -9.00 -3.20
C HIS A 169 7.78 -8.65 -3.58
N ASN A 170 8.73 -8.96 -2.71
CA ASN A 170 10.15 -8.76 -3.00
C ASN A 170 10.59 -9.56 -4.23
N ALA A 171 10.17 -10.83 -4.34
CA ALA A 171 10.48 -11.68 -5.49
C ALA A 171 10.01 -11.07 -6.81
N VAL A 172 8.81 -10.45 -6.84
CA VAL A 172 8.32 -9.71 -8.03
C VAL A 172 9.29 -8.57 -8.38
N ILE A 173 9.66 -7.74 -7.41
CA ILE A 173 10.53 -6.57 -7.66
C ILE A 173 11.90 -6.98 -8.21
N ILE A 174 12.49 -8.06 -7.68
CA ILE A 174 13.86 -8.46 -8.00
C ILE A 174 13.96 -9.63 -9.00
N ASN A 175 12.89 -9.96 -9.70
CA ASN A 175 12.85 -11.07 -10.66
C ASN A 175 13.35 -12.40 -10.07
N ALA A 176 12.90 -12.74 -8.87
CA ALA A 176 13.29 -13.97 -8.17
C ALA A 176 12.16 -15.02 -8.14
N GLY A 177 12.51 -16.26 -7.84
CA GLY A 177 11.56 -17.36 -7.69
C GLY A 177 10.79 -17.64 -8.98
N MET A 178 9.46 -17.49 -8.94
CA MET A 178 8.59 -17.75 -10.11
C MET A 178 8.61 -16.62 -11.16
N TRP A 179 9.40 -15.55 -10.94
CA TRP A 179 9.49 -14.37 -11.81
C TRP A 179 10.84 -14.26 -12.55
N PRO A 180 11.37 -15.31 -13.20
CA PRO A 180 12.72 -15.28 -13.76
C PRO A 180 12.82 -14.44 -15.04
N GLN A 181 11.68 -14.11 -15.66
CA GLN A 181 11.65 -13.32 -16.89
C GLN A 181 11.81 -11.83 -16.57
N PRO A 182 12.63 -11.09 -17.35
CA PRO A 182 12.77 -9.65 -17.16
C PRO A 182 11.43 -8.91 -17.30
N TRP A 183 11.27 -7.85 -16.56
CA TRP A 183 10.15 -6.93 -16.75
C TRP A 183 10.45 -5.96 -17.90
N GLY A 184 9.56 -5.86 -18.87
CA GLY A 184 9.64 -4.91 -19.98
C GLY A 184 9.11 -3.53 -19.61
N THR A 185 8.19 -3.47 -18.64
CA THR A 185 7.61 -2.22 -18.10
C THR A 185 7.04 -2.44 -16.70
N PHE A 186 6.82 -1.36 -15.98
CA PHE A 186 6.02 -1.37 -14.76
C PHE A 186 5.26 -0.05 -14.60
N GLY A 187 4.36 0.06 -13.66
CA GLY A 187 3.68 1.30 -13.32
C GLY A 187 3.33 1.32 -11.85
N VAL A 188 3.22 2.50 -11.27
CA VAL A 188 2.90 2.68 -9.86
C VAL A 188 1.72 3.64 -9.69
N GLY A 189 0.98 3.47 -8.59
CA GLY A 189 -0.08 4.37 -8.17
C GLY A 189 -0.09 4.49 -6.66
N ILE A 190 -0.23 5.71 -6.15
CA ILE A 190 -0.38 6.01 -4.72
C ILE A 190 -1.61 6.88 -4.54
N TYR A 191 -2.56 6.41 -3.73
CA TYR A 191 -3.73 7.19 -3.36
C TYR A 191 -4.20 6.85 -1.94
N GLY A 192 -4.41 7.86 -1.12
CA GLY A 192 -4.80 7.66 0.27
C GLY A 192 -3.84 6.75 1.03
N GLY A 193 -4.36 5.69 1.60
CA GLY A 193 -3.59 4.70 2.37
C GLY A 193 -2.99 3.57 1.56
N TYR A 194 -3.07 3.58 0.22
CA TYR A 194 -2.64 2.48 -0.63
C TYR A 194 -1.59 2.87 -1.65
N ALA A 195 -0.61 1.99 -1.83
CA ALA A 195 0.36 1.99 -2.92
C ALA A 195 0.25 0.68 -3.70
N VAL A 196 0.28 0.78 -5.02
CA VAL A 196 0.13 -0.34 -5.95
C VAL A 196 1.23 -0.25 -7.00
N ALA A 197 1.84 -1.38 -7.36
CA ALA A 197 2.75 -1.47 -8.48
C ALA A 197 2.36 -2.65 -9.38
N TRP A 198 2.29 -2.39 -10.69
CA TRP A 198 1.99 -3.36 -11.72
C TRP A 198 3.22 -3.61 -12.58
N PHE A 199 3.54 -4.88 -12.83
CA PHE A 199 4.68 -5.31 -13.63
C PHE A 199 4.21 -6.06 -14.87
N GLY A 200 4.87 -5.83 -15.99
CA GLY A 200 4.58 -6.47 -17.26
C GLY A 200 5.84 -6.92 -17.98
N GLN A 201 5.80 -8.10 -18.60
CA GLN A 201 6.95 -8.67 -19.33
C GLN A 201 7.16 -8.01 -20.70
N GLN A 202 6.10 -7.49 -21.31
CA GLN A 202 6.20 -6.78 -22.58
C GLN A 202 6.43 -5.29 -22.37
N ALA A 203 7.05 -4.62 -23.33
CA ALA A 203 7.16 -3.17 -23.34
C ALA A 203 5.77 -2.52 -23.48
N ASP A 204 5.58 -1.36 -22.87
CA ASP A 204 4.34 -0.59 -23.01
C ASP A 204 4.37 0.23 -24.30
N THR A 205 3.50 -0.11 -25.24
CA THR A 205 3.38 0.61 -26.53
C THR A 205 2.76 2.02 -26.38
N ALA A 206 2.12 2.32 -25.26
CA ALA A 206 1.64 3.67 -24.97
C ALA A 206 2.75 4.65 -24.56
N GLY A 207 3.97 4.15 -24.37
CA GLY A 207 5.15 4.93 -24.05
C GLY A 207 5.46 5.00 -22.57
N THR A 208 6.37 5.91 -22.21
CA THR A 208 6.86 6.10 -20.84
C THR A 208 6.01 7.11 -20.08
N ALA A 209 5.59 6.78 -18.87
CA ALA A 209 4.91 7.71 -17.98
C ALA A 209 5.90 8.80 -17.50
N THR A 210 5.44 10.05 -17.47
CA THR A 210 6.24 11.22 -17.10
C THR A 210 5.67 11.89 -15.84
N PRO A 211 6.46 12.66 -15.10
CA PRO A 211 5.96 13.49 -14.00
C PRO A 211 4.85 14.44 -14.46
N CYS A 212 3.89 14.69 -13.58
CA CYS A 212 2.90 15.76 -13.78
C CYS A 212 3.60 17.13 -13.73
N LYS A 213 3.16 18.04 -14.62
CA LYS A 213 3.65 19.41 -14.68
C LYS A 213 3.01 20.28 -13.60
#